data_830e6a5affff662c7c2c14675aa57be6
#
_entry.id   830e6a5affff662c7c2c14675aa57be6
#
_cell.length_a   1.000
_cell.length_b   1.000
_cell.length_c   1.000
_cell.angle_alpha   90.00
_cell.angle_beta   90.00
_cell.angle_gamma   90.00
#
_symmetry.space_group_name_H-M   'P 1'
#
loop_
_entity.id
_entity.type
_entity.pdbx_description
1 polymer ?
#
loop_
_entity_poly.entity_id
_entity_poly.type
_entity_poly.pdbx_seq_one_letter_code
_entity_poly.pdbx_strand_id
1 'polypeptide(L)'
;MVTLLKSQAIFDVDTQTTFAGAIAVDGQQITAVYRDTVDETGFDDVHDFGEQMILPGFVDAHQHPDVAALIQAGAVTTIEAGTIPAVLAQLATVTAVSGWQIAMGYYASEFATDKMPTAADIDAYEADLPVMLVAGDVHSIWLNS
;
A
#
# COMPACT_ATOMS: atom_id res chain seq x y z
N MET A 1 23.20 12.12 -23.95
CA MET A 1 23.63 12.82 -22.74
C MET A 1 23.67 11.79 -21.62
N VAL A 2 24.87 11.48 -21.18
CA VAL A 2 25.06 10.43 -20.18
C VAL A 2 25.18 11.04 -18.79
N THR A 3 24.25 10.72 -17.91
CA THR A 3 24.22 11.20 -16.53
C THR A 3 24.76 10.12 -15.60
N LEU A 4 25.60 10.51 -14.63
CA LEU A 4 26.09 9.66 -13.57
C LEU A 4 25.32 9.94 -12.27
N LEU A 5 24.70 8.92 -11.69
CA LEU A 5 23.99 8.97 -10.41
C LEU A 5 24.84 8.26 -9.36
N LYS A 6 25.33 8.96 -8.34
CA LYS A 6 26.21 8.44 -7.28
C LYS A 6 25.48 8.32 -5.96
N SER A 7 25.76 7.27 -5.18
CA SER A 7 25.26 7.13 -3.81
C SER A 7 26.14 6.19 -2.98
N GLN A 8 26.13 6.39 -1.65
CA GLN A 8 26.67 5.43 -0.68
C GLN A 8 25.74 4.22 -0.46
N ALA A 9 24.51 4.25 -0.99
CA ALA A 9 23.50 3.22 -0.76
C ALA A 9 22.70 2.92 -2.04
N ILE A 10 23.30 2.23 -3.00
CA ILE A 10 22.59 1.72 -4.19
C ILE A 10 22.09 0.31 -3.88
N PHE A 11 20.78 0.07 -4.02
CA PHE A 11 20.17 -1.23 -3.75
C PHE A 11 20.36 -2.19 -4.92
N ASP A 12 20.98 -3.31 -4.63
CA ASP A 12 21.15 -4.44 -5.56
C ASP A 12 20.00 -5.43 -5.37
N VAL A 13 19.16 -5.59 -6.39
CA VAL A 13 17.98 -6.46 -6.35
C VAL A 13 18.36 -7.94 -6.26
N ASP A 14 19.45 -8.34 -6.91
CA ASP A 14 19.86 -9.75 -6.98
C ASP A 14 20.40 -10.25 -5.64
N THR A 15 21.19 -9.42 -4.97
CA THR A 15 21.80 -9.78 -3.68
C THR A 15 20.99 -9.29 -2.48
N GLN A 16 19.98 -8.43 -2.70
CA GLN A 16 19.19 -7.77 -1.66
C GLN A 16 20.06 -7.00 -0.63
N THR A 17 21.14 -6.42 -1.10
CA THR A 17 22.07 -5.63 -0.28
C THR A 17 22.26 -4.25 -0.90
N THR A 18 22.87 -3.35 -0.14
CA THR A 18 23.29 -2.04 -0.65
C THR A 18 24.80 -1.98 -0.85
N PHE A 19 25.23 -1.17 -1.81
CA PHE A 19 26.64 -0.87 -2.06
C PHE A 19 26.83 0.63 -2.36
N ALA A 20 28.03 1.14 -2.08
CA ALA A 20 28.44 2.46 -2.52
C ALA A 20 28.92 2.40 -3.97
N GLY A 21 28.51 3.36 -4.81
CA GLY A 21 28.90 3.34 -6.21
C GLY A 21 28.17 4.36 -7.07
N ALA A 22 28.04 4.04 -8.36
CA ALA A 22 27.36 4.90 -9.31
C ALA A 22 26.63 4.12 -10.40
N ILE A 23 25.63 4.76 -11.00
CA ILE A 23 24.85 4.27 -12.13
C ILE A 23 24.96 5.27 -13.27
N ALA A 24 25.40 4.82 -14.45
CA ALA A 24 25.36 5.62 -15.66
C ALA A 24 24.05 5.42 -16.42
N VAL A 25 23.44 6.54 -16.80
CA VAL A 25 22.14 6.55 -17.52
C VAL A 25 22.30 7.36 -18.80
N ASP A 26 21.95 6.78 -19.95
CA ASP A 26 21.81 7.50 -21.21
C ASP A 26 20.34 7.48 -21.67
N GLY A 27 19.74 8.66 -21.68
CA GLY A 27 18.31 8.80 -21.95
C GLY A 27 17.46 8.05 -20.92
N GLN A 28 16.85 6.93 -21.34
CA GLN A 28 16.01 6.09 -20.48
C GLN A 28 16.66 4.73 -20.13
N GLN A 29 17.94 4.57 -20.38
CA GLN A 29 18.62 3.29 -20.21
C GLN A 29 19.78 3.40 -19.21
N ILE A 30 19.87 2.43 -18.30
CA ILE A 30 21.07 2.21 -17.50
C ILE A 30 22.11 1.57 -18.40
N THR A 31 23.24 2.24 -18.60
CA THR A 31 24.33 1.77 -19.46
C THR A 31 25.48 1.13 -18.70
N ALA A 32 25.65 1.48 -17.43
CA ALA A 32 26.65 0.86 -16.56
C ALA A 32 26.29 1.00 -15.07
N VAL A 33 26.77 0.05 -14.24
CA VAL A 33 26.75 0.11 -12.79
C VAL A 33 28.17 -0.06 -12.26
N TYR A 34 28.63 0.90 -11.47
CA TYR A 34 29.96 0.92 -10.89
C TYR A 34 29.84 0.65 -9.39
N ARG A 35 30.55 -0.37 -8.89
CA ARG A 35 30.56 -0.76 -7.47
C ARG A 35 31.72 -0.17 -6.67
N ASP A 36 32.54 0.66 -7.32
CA ASP A 36 33.69 1.35 -6.76
C ASP A 36 33.71 2.80 -7.24
N THR A 37 34.83 3.48 -6.99
CA THR A 37 35.05 4.82 -7.52
C THR A 37 35.10 4.81 -9.05
N VAL A 38 34.43 5.77 -9.68
CA VAL A 38 34.39 5.98 -11.12
C VAL A 38 35.02 7.34 -11.47
N ASP A 39 35.71 7.40 -12.59
CA ASP A 39 36.17 8.65 -13.16
C ASP A 39 34.97 9.41 -13.76
N GLU A 40 34.67 10.58 -13.20
CA GLU A 40 33.51 11.39 -13.55
C GLU A 40 33.72 12.19 -14.86
N THR A 41 34.96 12.28 -15.38
CA THR A 41 35.30 13.16 -16.50
C THR A 41 34.67 12.80 -17.85
N GLY A 42 34.06 11.61 -17.96
CA GLY A 42 33.39 11.13 -19.16
C GLY A 42 31.87 11.31 -19.20
N PHE A 43 31.29 11.96 -18.17
CA PHE A 43 29.84 12.12 -18.06
C PHE A 43 29.45 13.58 -18.31
N ASP A 44 28.27 13.77 -18.93
CA ASP A 44 27.74 15.10 -19.23
C ASP A 44 27.17 15.78 -17.99
N ASP A 45 26.66 14.99 -17.03
CA ASP A 45 26.11 15.46 -15.78
C ASP A 45 26.36 14.45 -14.66
N VAL A 46 26.52 14.93 -13.41
CA VAL A 46 26.79 14.09 -12.23
C VAL A 46 25.92 14.53 -11.08
N HIS A 47 25.08 13.61 -10.58
CA HIS A 47 24.29 13.81 -9.39
C HIS A 47 24.79 12.93 -8.24
N ASP A 48 25.23 13.55 -7.16
CA ASP A 48 25.65 12.86 -5.94
C ASP A 48 24.54 12.95 -4.89
N PHE A 49 23.94 11.81 -4.57
CA PHE A 49 22.88 11.65 -3.58
C PHE A 49 23.42 11.41 -2.16
N GLY A 50 24.73 11.32 -1.97
CA GLY A 50 25.35 11.09 -0.68
C GLY A 50 24.88 9.78 -0.04
N GLU A 51 24.24 9.88 1.13
CA GLU A 51 23.69 8.71 1.86
C GLU A 51 22.27 8.32 1.45
N GLN A 52 21.64 9.08 0.56
CA GLN A 52 20.29 8.74 0.09
C GLN A 52 20.32 7.47 -0.75
N MET A 53 19.37 6.57 -0.49
CA MET A 53 19.30 5.30 -1.20
C MET A 53 18.79 5.48 -2.63
N ILE A 54 19.51 4.89 -3.59
CA ILE A 54 19.03 4.70 -4.95
C ILE A 54 18.50 3.27 -5.06
N LEU A 55 17.25 3.13 -5.53
CA LEU A 55 16.61 1.84 -5.79
C LEU A 55 15.82 1.88 -7.08
N PRO A 56 15.56 0.72 -7.69
CA PRO A 56 14.66 0.64 -8.85
C PRO A 56 13.27 1.17 -8.51
N GLY A 57 12.60 1.74 -9.51
CA GLY A 57 11.20 2.11 -9.38
C GLY A 57 10.34 0.90 -9.03
N PHE A 58 9.36 1.09 -8.16
CA PHE A 58 8.46 0.03 -7.76
C PHE A 58 7.52 -0.37 -8.89
N VAL A 59 7.33 -1.68 -9.06
CA VAL A 59 6.31 -2.26 -9.92
C VAL A 59 5.33 -3.00 -9.04
N ASP A 60 4.15 -2.44 -8.84
CA ASP A 60 3.08 -3.07 -8.08
C ASP A 60 2.20 -3.88 -9.04
N ALA A 61 2.26 -5.20 -8.93
CA ALA A 61 1.52 -6.12 -9.78
C ALA A 61 0.11 -6.41 -9.28
N HIS A 62 -0.23 -5.98 -8.05
CA HIS A 62 -1.54 -6.16 -7.45
C HIS A 62 -1.90 -4.98 -6.55
N GLN A 63 -2.74 -4.08 -7.04
CA GLN A 63 -3.19 -2.91 -6.29
C GLN A 63 -4.64 -2.56 -6.61
N HIS A 64 -5.27 -1.84 -5.69
CA HIS A 64 -6.63 -1.32 -5.81
C HIS A 64 -6.59 0.23 -5.72
N PRO A 65 -6.12 0.93 -6.78
CA PRO A 65 -5.92 2.39 -6.74
C PRO A 65 -7.24 3.16 -6.62
N ASP A 66 -8.33 2.62 -7.11
CA ASP A 66 -9.69 3.14 -6.96
C ASP A 66 -10.14 3.12 -5.50
N VAL A 67 -9.93 2.01 -4.80
CA VAL A 67 -10.23 1.87 -3.36
C VAL A 67 -9.35 2.79 -2.53
N ALA A 68 -8.04 2.83 -2.80
CA ALA A 68 -7.12 3.73 -2.12
C ALA A 68 -7.52 5.21 -2.30
N ALA A 69 -7.98 5.59 -3.49
CA ALA A 69 -8.47 6.94 -3.76
C ALA A 69 -9.75 7.26 -2.97
N LEU A 70 -10.69 6.31 -2.85
CA LEU A 70 -11.92 6.48 -2.06
C LEU A 70 -11.62 6.67 -0.56
N ILE A 71 -10.68 5.90 -0.03
CA ILE A 71 -10.23 6.04 1.37
C ILE A 71 -9.58 7.42 1.58
N GLN A 72 -8.66 7.79 0.71
CA GLN A 72 -7.93 9.06 0.82
C GLN A 72 -8.87 10.27 0.67
N ALA A 73 -9.91 10.14 -0.14
CA ALA A 73 -10.95 11.17 -0.28
C ALA A 73 -11.93 11.21 0.92
N GLY A 74 -11.81 10.29 1.89
CA GLY A 74 -12.75 10.16 3.00
C GLY A 74 -14.15 9.68 2.59
N ALA A 75 -14.28 9.09 1.39
CA ALA A 75 -15.55 8.57 0.88
C ALA A 75 -15.94 7.23 1.51
N VAL A 76 -14.97 6.52 2.09
CA VAL A 76 -15.18 5.26 2.80
C VAL A 76 -14.44 5.32 4.14
N THR A 77 -15.14 4.95 5.21
CA THR A 77 -14.55 4.85 6.56
C THR A 77 -13.76 3.55 6.69
N THR A 78 -12.54 3.63 7.21
CA THR A 78 -11.77 2.43 7.55
C THR A 78 -12.09 1.96 8.97
N ILE A 79 -12.18 0.63 9.14
CA ILE A 79 -12.40 -0.05 10.43
C ILE A 79 -11.22 -0.98 10.70
N GLU A 80 -10.57 -0.78 11.85
CA GLU A 80 -9.48 -1.63 12.31
C GLU A 80 -9.87 -2.23 13.67
N ALA A 81 -10.26 -3.51 13.68
CA ALA A 81 -10.68 -4.19 14.88
C ALA A 81 -10.46 -5.69 14.79
N GLY A 82 -9.95 -6.29 15.89
CA GLY A 82 -9.61 -7.70 15.99
C GLY A 82 -10.75 -8.60 16.50
N THR A 83 -11.99 -8.11 16.55
CA THR A 83 -13.17 -8.91 16.96
C THR A 83 -14.44 -8.42 16.28
N ILE A 84 -15.40 -9.34 16.03
CA ILE A 84 -16.72 -8.98 15.49
C ILE A 84 -17.41 -7.88 16.29
N PRO A 85 -17.52 -7.94 17.63
CA PRO A 85 -18.13 -6.86 18.42
C PRO A 85 -17.43 -5.52 18.27
N ALA A 86 -16.11 -5.50 18.15
CA ALA A 86 -15.35 -4.26 17.99
C ALA A 86 -15.53 -3.67 16.58
N VAL A 87 -15.64 -4.50 15.54
CA VAL A 87 -16.00 -4.05 14.17
C VAL A 87 -17.38 -3.39 14.19
N LEU A 88 -18.37 -4.04 14.78
CA LEU A 88 -19.74 -3.52 14.88
C LEU A 88 -19.81 -2.23 15.68
N ALA A 89 -19.03 -2.11 16.77
CA ALA A 89 -18.94 -0.87 17.54
C ALA A 89 -18.36 0.31 16.73
N GLN A 90 -17.36 0.06 15.89
CA GLN A 90 -16.84 1.09 14.99
C GLN A 90 -17.84 1.40 13.86
N LEU A 91 -18.55 0.40 13.35
CA LEU A 91 -19.60 0.59 12.35
C LEU A 91 -20.67 1.58 12.85
N ALA A 92 -20.99 1.59 14.15
CA ALA A 92 -21.91 2.56 14.77
C ALA A 92 -21.52 4.03 14.54
N THR A 93 -20.25 4.30 14.28
CA THR A 93 -19.75 5.66 14.03
C THR A 93 -19.76 6.04 12.55
N VAL A 94 -20.06 5.11 11.66
CA VAL A 94 -20.05 5.31 10.22
C VAL A 94 -21.32 6.03 9.77
N THR A 95 -21.16 7.20 9.17
CA THR A 95 -22.30 7.93 8.59
C THR A 95 -22.78 7.25 7.32
N ALA A 96 -24.08 7.01 7.23
CA ALA A 96 -24.69 6.44 6.04
C ALA A 96 -24.59 7.42 4.84
N VAL A 97 -24.22 6.89 3.68
CA VAL A 97 -24.18 7.62 2.42
C VAL A 97 -25.19 7.00 1.46
N SER A 98 -26.10 7.83 0.94
CA SER A 98 -27.19 7.37 0.05
C SER A 98 -28.02 6.20 0.63
N GLY A 99 -28.19 6.19 1.95
CA GLY A 99 -28.96 5.16 2.65
C GLY A 99 -28.20 3.87 2.96
N TRP A 100 -26.90 3.79 2.68
CA TRP A 100 -26.03 2.67 3.00
C TRP A 100 -24.97 3.04 4.05
N GLN A 101 -24.71 2.15 5.01
CA GLN A 101 -23.50 2.21 5.81
C GLN A 101 -22.40 1.41 5.12
N ILE A 102 -21.35 2.10 4.66
CA ILE A 102 -20.24 1.47 3.93
C ILE A 102 -18.94 1.74 4.69
N ALA A 103 -18.25 0.66 5.05
CA ALA A 103 -16.93 0.74 5.66
C ALA A 103 -16.03 -0.38 5.12
N MET A 104 -14.72 -0.29 5.39
CA MET A 104 -13.77 -1.31 4.98
C MET A 104 -12.62 -1.45 5.98
N GLY A 105 -11.83 -2.51 5.83
CA GLY A 105 -10.57 -2.65 6.56
C GLY A 105 -10.55 -3.77 7.59
N TYR A 106 -11.65 -4.45 7.89
CA TYR A 106 -11.61 -5.62 8.76
C TYR A 106 -10.88 -6.80 8.11
N TYR A 107 -10.19 -7.59 8.92
CA TYR A 107 -9.55 -8.84 8.51
C TYR A 107 -10.08 -9.97 9.39
N ALA A 108 -10.93 -10.85 8.84
CA ALA A 108 -11.51 -11.96 9.59
C ALA A 108 -10.44 -12.94 10.09
N SER A 109 -9.31 -13.05 9.39
CA SER A 109 -8.16 -13.86 9.80
C SER A 109 -7.44 -13.33 11.05
N GLU A 110 -7.64 -12.06 11.40
CA GLU A 110 -7.04 -11.41 12.58
C GLU A 110 -7.96 -11.43 13.79
N PHE A 111 -9.18 -11.95 13.63
CA PHE A 111 -10.11 -12.04 14.76
C PHE A 111 -9.57 -12.99 15.84
N ALA A 112 -9.72 -12.60 17.09
CA ALA A 112 -9.30 -13.38 18.27
C ALA A 112 -10.09 -14.69 18.43
N THR A 113 -11.02 -14.97 17.54
CA THR A 113 -11.85 -16.20 17.55
C THR A 113 -11.89 -16.79 16.13
N ASP A 114 -12.02 -18.11 16.05
CA ASP A 114 -12.19 -18.82 14.75
C ASP A 114 -13.59 -18.61 14.13
N LYS A 115 -14.42 -17.75 14.74
CA LYS A 115 -15.76 -17.47 14.23
C LYS A 115 -15.66 -16.50 13.05
N MET A 116 -16.11 -16.94 11.89
CA MET A 116 -16.29 -16.07 10.74
C MET A 116 -17.51 -15.16 10.94
N PRO A 117 -17.46 -13.89 10.48
CA PRO A 117 -18.59 -12.98 10.52
C PRO A 117 -19.74 -13.50 9.62
N THR A 118 -20.97 -13.26 10.05
CA THR A 118 -22.19 -13.68 9.35
C THR A 118 -23.14 -12.50 9.20
N ALA A 119 -24.09 -12.57 8.25
CA ALA A 119 -25.16 -11.56 8.11
C ALA A 119 -25.90 -11.33 9.44
N ALA A 120 -26.19 -12.41 10.17
CA ALA A 120 -26.89 -12.33 11.45
C ALA A 120 -26.15 -11.50 12.54
N ASP A 121 -24.82 -11.39 12.47
CA ASP A 121 -24.09 -10.54 13.40
C ASP A 121 -24.34 -9.05 13.09
N ILE A 122 -24.47 -8.66 11.82
CA ILE A 122 -24.85 -7.29 11.42
C ILE A 122 -26.34 -7.05 11.66
N ASP A 123 -27.23 -8.01 11.33
CA ASP A 123 -28.66 -7.88 11.56
C ASP A 123 -28.98 -7.61 13.03
N ALA A 124 -28.21 -8.24 13.94
CA ALA A 124 -28.36 -8.00 15.37
C ALA A 124 -27.91 -6.59 15.81
N TYR A 125 -27.08 -5.94 15.00
CA TYR A 125 -26.59 -4.59 15.24
C TYR A 125 -27.46 -3.53 14.55
N GLU A 126 -27.74 -3.68 13.26
CA GLU A 126 -28.47 -2.72 12.43
C GLU A 126 -29.37 -3.46 11.44
N ALA A 127 -30.69 -3.36 11.67
CA ALA A 127 -31.69 -4.06 10.87
C ALA A 127 -32.35 -3.16 9.81
N ASP A 128 -32.27 -1.83 9.98
CA ASP A 128 -33.06 -0.88 9.20
C ASP A 128 -32.28 -0.28 8.01
N LEU A 129 -30.96 -0.37 8.01
CA LEU A 129 -30.12 0.14 6.95
C LEU A 129 -29.34 -0.98 6.25
N PRO A 130 -29.20 -0.91 4.92
CA PRO A 130 -28.25 -1.79 4.24
C PRO A 130 -26.82 -1.45 4.66
N VAL A 131 -26.07 -2.48 5.05
CA VAL A 131 -24.69 -2.41 5.51
C VAL A 131 -23.78 -3.15 4.56
N MET A 132 -22.66 -2.56 4.19
CA MET A 132 -21.60 -3.19 3.42
C MET A 132 -20.24 -2.96 4.10
N LEU A 133 -19.63 -4.03 4.58
CA LEU A 133 -18.28 -4.03 5.11
C LEU A 133 -17.36 -4.78 4.15
N VAL A 134 -16.42 -4.06 3.53
CA VAL A 134 -15.43 -4.65 2.64
C VAL A 134 -14.22 -5.06 3.47
N ALA A 135 -13.75 -6.28 3.29
CA ALA A 135 -12.51 -6.73 3.96
C ALA A 135 -11.30 -5.89 3.53
N GLY A 136 -10.28 -5.81 4.37
CA GLY A 136 -9.09 -5.02 4.09
C GLY A 136 -8.29 -5.51 2.89
N ASP A 137 -8.43 -6.79 2.51
CA ASP A 137 -7.86 -7.37 1.29
C ASP A 137 -8.69 -7.07 0.03
N VAL A 138 -9.88 -6.47 0.18
CA VAL A 138 -10.83 -6.11 -0.90
C VAL A 138 -11.42 -7.32 -1.64
N HIS A 139 -11.22 -8.54 -1.14
CA HIS A 139 -11.67 -9.78 -1.80
C HIS A 139 -12.91 -10.41 -1.16
N SER A 140 -13.37 -9.90 -0.04
CA SER A 140 -14.59 -10.36 0.62
C SER A 140 -15.43 -9.20 1.13
N ILE A 141 -16.74 -9.44 1.21
CA ILE A 141 -17.71 -8.46 1.66
C ILE A 141 -18.62 -9.12 2.71
N TRP A 142 -18.90 -8.39 3.78
CA TRP A 142 -19.81 -8.78 4.83
C TRP A 142 -21.04 -7.86 4.78
N LEU A 143 -22.20 -8.45 4.54
CA LEU A 143 -23.49 -7.77 4.36
C LEU A 143 -24.46 -8.19 5.45
N ASN A 144 -25.45 -7.33 5.75
CA ASN A 144 -26.68 -7.74 6.45
C ASN A 144 -27.66 -8.43 5.49
N SER A 145 -28.79 -8.93 6.03
CA SER A 145 -29.85 -9.60 5.26
C SER A 145 -30.65 -8.68 4.36
#